data_64ddf186f4d2a42b3be7fe0ec8f1bcc5
#
_entry.id   64ddf186f4d2a42b3be7fe0ec8f1bcc5
#
_cell.length_a   1.000
_cell.length_b   1.000
_cell.length_c   1.000
_cell.angle_alpha   90.00
_cell.angle_beta   90.00
_cell.angle_gamma   90.00
#
_symmetry.space_group_name_H-M   'P 1'
#
loop_
_entity.id
_entity.type
_entity.pdbx_description
1 polymer ?
#
loop_
_entity_poly.entity_id
_entity_poly.type
_entity_poly.pdbx_seq_one_letter_code
_entity_poly.pdbx_strand_id
1 'polypeptide(L)'
;PGFTYYTLGKVGLPGSNANFMSEEKIQARVQTVGAEKESSDAKEAEISVSGESSRVFYQMKNLSVDLAEGTTTNLLEGGKNTTSLEDFSLKGPGNGIWQGVYLDGFWNNYLYEEGLGTQYNVPVVLYLEDEYWGIYCARERKNESFIARQYDVDRDSVELYHYDAQIIADLNQELLSL
;
A
#
# COMPACT_ATOMS: atom_id res chain seq x y z
N PRO A 1 3.28 -9.01 -18.62
CA PRO A 1 2.40 -7.99 -19.17
C PRO A 1 2.36 -6.82 -18.23
N GLY A 2 2.87 -5.66 -18.68
CA GLY A 2 2.98 -4.47 -17.89
C GLY A 2 1.61 -3.96 -17.41
N PHE A 3 1.59 -3.27 -16.29
CA PHE A 3 0.42 -2.55 -15.76
C PHE A 3 0.11 -1.31 -16.60
N THR A 4 0.23 -1.38 -17.91
CA THR A 4 0.03 -0.23 -18.75
C THR A 4 -1.43 -0.06 -19.13
N TYR A 5 -1.87 1.18 -19.12
CA TYR A 5 -3.20 1.62 -19.48
C TYR A 5 -3.68 1.10 -20.86
N TYR A 6 -2.74 0.75 -21.74
CA TYR A 6 -3.00 0.34 -23.13
C TYR A 6 -3.01 -1.17 -23.36
N THR A 7 -2.62 -1.98 -22.40
CA THR A 7 -2.37 -3.41 -22.65
C THR A 7 -3.63 -4.23 -22.81
N LEU A 8 -4.78 -3.73 -22.46
CA LEU A 8 -6.00 -4.50 -22.54
C LEU A 8 -7.21 -3.68 -22.96
N GLY A 9 -7.39 -3.60 -24.24
CA GLY A 9 -8.63 -3.43 -24.95
C GLY A 9 -9.54 -2.39 -24.40
N LYS A 10 -10.37 -2.28 -23.64
CA LYS A 10 -11.34 -1.25 -23.36
C LYS A 10 -10.90 -0.36 -22.20
N VAL A 11 -10.20 0.67 -22.56
CA VAL A 11 -9.75 1.71 -21.65
C VAL A 11 -10.94 2.41 -20.98
N GLY A 12 -10.91 2.48 -19.65
CA GLY A 12 -11.75 3.39 -18.89
C GLY A 12 -13.16 2.92 -18.54
N LEU A 13 -13.51 1.66 -18.78
CA LEU A 13 -14.80 1.13 -18.33
C LEU A 13 -14.62 0.26 -17.09
N PRO A 14 -15.30 0.56 -15.96
CA PRO A 14 -15.37 -0.34 -14.81
C PRO A 14 -15.87 -1.72 -15.26
N GLY A 15 -15.20 -2.79 -14.80
CA GLY A 15 -15.56 -4.16 -15.17
C GLY A 15 -15.02 -4.62 -16.52
N SER A 16 -14.16 -3.84 -17.18
CA SER A 16 -13.44 -4.31 -18.37
C SER A 16 -12.37 -5.33 -17.99
N ASN A 17 -11.98 -6.21 -18.93
CA ASN A 17 -10.89 -7.19 -18.76
C ASN A 17 -9.49 -6.54 -18.77
N ALA A 18 -9.38 -5.31 -18.30
CA ALA A 18 -8.13 -4.61 -18.21
C ALA A 18 -7.30 -5.17 -17.04
N ASN A 19 -6.00 -5.41 -17.24
CA ASN A 19 -5.14 -6.01 -16.23
C ASN A 19 -5.01 -5.18 -14.94
N PHE A 20 -5.21 -3.87 -15.00
CA PHE A 20 -5.21 -3.02 -13.82
C PHE A 20 -6.40 -3.27 -12.87
N MET A 21 -7.44 -3.98 -13.34
CA MET A 21 -8.56 -4.43 -12.50
C MET A 21 -8.34 -5.83 -11.92
N SER A 22 -7.29 -6.52 -12.35
CA SER A 22 -6.95 -7.84 -11.80
C SER A 22 -6.56 -7.73 -10.33
N GLU A 23 -7.02 -8.67 -9.54
CA GLU A 23 -6.59 -8.88 -8.14
C GLU A 23 -5.49 -9.93 -8.04
N GLU A 24 -4.99 -10.38 -9.19
CA GLU A 24 -3.96 -11.38 -9.28
C GLU A 24 -2.66 -10.89 -8.64
N LYS A 25 -2.05 -11.74 -7.84
CA LYS A 25 -0.73 -11.52 -7.26
C LYS A 25 0.34 -12.07 -8.19
N ILE A 26 1.37 -11.29 -8.42
CA ILE A 26 2.49 -11.64 -9.29
C ILE A 26 3.71 -11.88 -8.41
N GLN A 27 4.39 -13.00 -8.63
CA GLN A 27 5.68 -13.29 -7.99
C GLN A 27 6.74 -12.33 -8.52
N ALA A 28 7.48 -11.71 -7.62
CA ALA A 28 8.49 -10.72 -7.93
C ALA A 28 9.66 -10.79 -6.94
N ARG A 29 10.74 -10.11 -7.27
CA ARG A 29 11.85 -9.86 -6.35
C ARG A 29 11.95 -8.37 -6.08
N VAL A 30 12.02 -8.01 -4.82
CA VAL A 30 12.10 -6.62 -4.36
C VAL A 30 13.48 -6.36 -3.80
N GLN A 31 14.10 -5.29 -4.26
CA GLN A 31 15.38 -4.80 -3.78
C GLN A 31 15.26 -3.32 -3.45
N THR A 32 15.80 -2.91 -2.33
CA THR A 32 15.88 -1.50 -1.94
C THR A 32 17.31 -1.00 -2.09
N VAL A 33 17.44 0.22 -2.61
CA VAL A 33 18.73 0.91 -2.74
C VAL A 33 18.63 2.22 -1.97
N GLY A 34 19.47 2.38 -0.97
CA GLY A 34 19.55 3.59 -0.16
C GLY A 34 20.14 4.78 -0.89
N ALA A 35 20.08 5.96 -0.27
CA ALA A 35 20.59 7.20 -0.85
C ALA A 35 22.11 7.17 -1.09
N GLU A 36 22.85 6.43 -0.29
CA GLU A 36 24.31 6.24 -0.43
C GLU A 36 24.68 5.05 -1.32
N LYS A 37 23.69 4.53 -2.07
CA LYS A 37 23.82 3.38 -3.00
C LYS A 37 24.10 2.04 -2.31
N GLU A 38 23.92 1.95 -1.01
CA GLU A 38 23.84 0.67 -0.34
C GLU A 38 22.60 -0.07 -0.82
N SER A 39 22.77 -1.33 -1.15
CA SER A 39 21.71 -2.16 -1.70
C SER A 39 21.38 -3.26 -0.71
N SER A 40 20.09 -3.47 -0.46
CA SER A 40 19.64 -4.66 0.27
C SER A 40 19.79 -5.90 -0.61
N ASP A 41 19.76 -7.07 0.02
CA ASP A 41 19.54 -8.30 -0.73
C ASP A 41 18.14 -8.28 -1.36
N ALA A 42 18.04 -8.85 -2.55
CA ALA A 42 16.75 -9.00 -3.21
C ALA A 42 15.90 -10.04 -2.46
N LYS A 43 14.66 -9.68 -2.18
CA LYS A 43 13.70 -10.48 -1.40
C LYS A 43 12.57 -10.94 -2.29
N GLU A 44 12.16 -12.19 -2.14
CA GLU A 44 10.98 -12.71 -2.83
C GLU A 44 9.72 -12.05 -2.27
N ALA A 45 8.79 -11.73 -3.13
CA ALA A 45 7.55 -11.05 -2.78
C ALA A 45 6.42 -11.37 -3.76
N GLU A 46 5.20 -11.17 -3.30
CA GLU A 46 4.01 -11.08 -4.13
C GLU A 46 3.60 -9.62 -4.29
N ILE A 47 3.34 -9.22 -5.52
CA ILE A 47 2.91 -7.86 -5.84
C ILE A 47 1.54 -7.90 -6.49
N SER A 48 0.65 -7.02 -6.04
CA SER A 48 -0.66 -6.82 -6.67
C SER A 48 -0.98 -5.34 -6.82
N VAL A 49 -1.85 -5.02 -7.78
CA VAL A 49 -2.40 -3.66 -7.91
C VAL A 49 -3.42 -3.44 -6.81
N SER A 50 -3.33 -2.31 -6.13
CA SER A 50 -4.23 -1.95 -5.03
C SER A 50 -5.02 -0.67 -5.30
N GLY A 51 -6.04 -0.42 -4.48
CA GLY A 51 -6.96 0.71 -4.60
C GLY A 51 -8.17 0.38 -5.47
N GLU A 52 -9.15 1.27 -5.47
CA GLU A 52 -10.40 1.17 -6.22
C GLU A 52 -10.39 2.12 -7.42
N SER A 53 -10.88 3.33 -7.26
CA SER A 53 -10.94 4.33 -8.33
C SER A 53 -9.56 4.68 -8.89
N SER A 54 -8.52 4.63 -8.08
CA SER A 54 -7.14 4.88 -8.52
C SER A 54 -6.65 3.86 -9.57
N ARG A 55 -7.17 2.64 -9.55
CA ARG A 55 -6.86 1.64 -10.59
C ARG A 55 -7.37 2.08 -11.97
N VAL A 56 -8.50 2.78 -12.01
CA VAL A 56 -9.16 3.18 -13.27
C VAL A 56 -8.58 4.47 -13.81
N PHE A 57 -8.47 5.50 -12.97
CA PHE A 57 -8.25 6.87 -13.44
C PHE A 57 -6.78 7.27 -13.57
N TYR A 58 -5.85 6.60 -12.89
CA TYR A 58 -4.46 7.03 -12.88
C TYR A 58 -3.53 5.99 -13.52
N GLN A 59 -2.54 6.49 -14.26
CA GLN A 59 -1.51 5.64 -14.87
C GLN A 59 -0.61 5.01 -13.80
N MET A 60 -0.20 5.80 -12.81
CA MET A 60 0.57 5.31 -11.68
C MET A 60 -0.32 4.52 -10.74
N LYS A 61 -0.24 3.21 -10.82
CA LYS A 61 -1.03 2.28 -10.01
C LYS A 61 -0.43 2.16 -8.61
N ASN A 62 -1.28 2.12 -7.60
CA ASN A 62 -0.82 1.73 -6.27
C ASN A 62 -0.52 0.23 -6.28
N LEU A 63 0.53 -0.15 -5.57
CA LEU A 63 0.94 -1.54 -5.44
C LEU A 63 0.93 -1.97 -3.97
N SER A 64 0.45 -3.18 -3.73
CA SER A 64 0.66 -3.89 -2.47
C SER A 64 1.80 -4.87 -2.65
N VAL A 65 2.71 -4.90 -1.71
CA VAL A 65 3.87 -5.79 -1.67
C VAL A 65 3.77 -6.63 -0.42
N ASP A 66 3.68 -7.94 -0.59
CA ASP A 66 3.70 -8.94 0.47
C ASP A 66 5.03 -9.71 0.34
N LEU A 67 5.92 -9.59 1.32
CA LEU A 67 7.20 -10.30 1.32
C LEU A 67 6.98 -11.78 1.64
N ALA A 68 7.88 -12.64 1.17
CA ALA A 68 7.83 -14.06 1.49
C ALA A 68 7.87 -14.29 3.00
N GLU A 69 7.24 -15.36 3.46
CA GLU A 69 7.14 -15.74 4.87
C GLU A 69 8.52 -15.70 5.56
N GLY A 70 8.57 -15.10 6.74
CA GLY A 70 9.80 -14.93 7.51
C GLY A 70 10.77 -13.89 6.96
N THR A 71 10.36 -13.15 5.93
CA THR A 71 11.15 -12.08 5.31
C THR A 71 10.60 -10.72 5.70
N THR A 72 11.46 -9.81 6.08
CA THR A 72 11.06 -8.46 6.48
C THR A 72 11.89 -7.38 5.78
N THR A 73 11.39 -6.16 5.76
CA THR A 73 12.11 -5.00 5.26
C THR A 73 12.15 -3.88 6.29
N ASN A 74 13.24 -3.12 6.26
CA ASN A 74 13.40 -1.87 7.01
C ASN A 74 13.21 -0.63 6.13
N LEU A 75 12.55 -0.75 5.00
CA LEU A 75 12.32 0.36 4.06
C LEU A 75 11.70 1.60 4.73
N LEU A 76 10.91 1.40 5.78
CA LEU A 76 10.29 2.46 6.56
C LEU A 76 11.03 2.74 7.87
N GLU A 77 12.31 2.37 7.98
CA GLU A 77 13.14 2.69 9.13
C GLU A 77 13.19 4.22 9.34
N GLY A 78 12.85 4.67 10.54
CA GLY A 78 12.67 6.09 10.87
C GLY A 78 11.28 6.37 11.45
N GLY A 79 10.28 5.56 11.13
CA GLY A 79 9.01 5.55 11.84
C GLY A 79 9.12 4.82 13.19
N LYS A 80 8.26 5.18 14.13
CA LYS A 80 8.16 4.47 15.42
C LYS A 80 7.61 3.06 15.15
N ASN A 81 8.29 2.03 15.64
CA ASN A 81 7.87 0.64 15.51
C ASN A 81 7.80 0.07 14.08
N THR A 82 8.49 0.69 13.10
CA THR A 82 8.49 0.25 11.70
C THR A 82 9.76 -0.50 11.28
N THR A 83 10.51 -1.03 12.21
CA THR A 83 11.84 -1.60 11.97
C THR A 83 11.87 -2.93 11.21
N SER A 84 10.71 -3.59 11.07
CA SER A 84 10.65 -4.91 10.41
C SER A 84 9.25 -5.16 9.89
N LEU A 85 9.01 -4.89 8.62
CA LEU A 85 7.72 -5.07 7.98
C LEU A 85 7.74 -6.27 7.04
N GLU A 86 6.72 -7.09 7.12
CA GLU A 86 6.47 -8.21 6.21
C GLU A 86 5.69 -7.76 4.96
N ASP A 87 4.99 -6.64 5.06
CA ASP A 87 4.23 -6.06 3.97
C ASP A 87 4.30 -4.52 3.94
N PHE A 88 4.10 -3.94 2.78
CA PHE A 88 3.98 -2.50 2.61
C PHE A 88 3.20 -2.14 1.35
N SER A 89 2.83 -0.87 1.23
CA SER A 89 2.21 -0.33 0.01
C SER A 89 3.12 0.68 -0.65
N LEU A 90 3.14 0.65 -1.98
CA LEU A 90 3.69 1.71 -2.83
C LEU A 90 2.53 2.53 -3.36
N LYS A 91 2.35 3.72 -2.81
CA LYS A 91 1.25 4.61 -3.16
C LYS A 91 1.72 5.65 -4.18
N GLY A 92 1.11 5.62 -5.36
CA GLY A 92 1.23 6.70 -6.34
C GLY A 92 0.47 7.96 -5.90
N PRO A 93 0.64 9.08 -6.61
CA PRO A 93 0.04 10.36 -6.24
C PRO A 93 -1.50 10.37 -6.28
N GLY A 94 -2.12 9.47 -7.03
CA GLY A 94 -3.58 9.35 -7.11
C GLY A 94 -4.26 10.70 -7.37
N ASN A 95 -5.31 11.01 -6.59
CA ASN A 95 -6.05 12.27 -6.69
C ASN A 95 -5.20 13.50 -6.33
N GLY A 96 -4.10 13.32 -5.63
CA GLY A 96 -3.19 14.39 -5.22
C GLY A 96 -2.22 14.85 -6.32
N ILE A 97 -2.25 14.28 -7.52
CA ILE A 97 -1.29 14.59 -8.58
C ILE A 97 -1.27 16.09 -8.94
N TRP A 98 -2.43 16.74 -8.86
CA TRP A 98 -2.59 18.17 -9.16
C TRP A 98 -2.20 19.10 -7.99
N GLN A 99 -2.10 18.55 -6.78
CA GLN A 99 -1.82 19.29 -5.54
C GLN A 99 -0.38 19.11 -5.06
N GLY A 100 0.32 18.15 -5.64
CA GLY A 100 1.69 17.78 -5.28
C GLY A 100 1.82 16.28 -5.04
N VAL A 101 2.74 15.67 -5.74
CA VAL A 101 2.93 14.21 -5.77
C VAL A 101 3.07 13.59 -4.37
N TYR A 102 3.58 14.36 -3.41
CA TYR A 102 3.91 13.89 -2.07
C TYR A 102 3.02 14.47 -0.96
N LEU A 103 1.98 15.22 -1.29
CA LEU A 103 1.17 15.92 -0.30
C LEU A 103 0.51 14.97 0.72
N ASP A 104 -0.03 13.85 0.25
CA ASP A 104 -0.62 12.81 1.11
C ASP A 104 0.43 12.24 2.09
N GLY A 105 1.63 11.91 1.60
CA GLY A 105 2.74 11.44 2.44
C GLY A 105 3.19 12.48 3.46
N PHE A 106 3.28 13.74 3.07
CA PHE A 106 3.64 14.84 3.98
C PHE A 106 2.64 14.98 5.13
N TRP A 107 1.35 15.03 4.84
CA TRP A 107 0.32 15.14 5.89
C TRP A 107 0.26 13.91 6.78
N ASN A 108 0.41 12.71 6.21
CA ASN A 108 0.46 11.49 7.03
C ASN A 108 1.66 11.52 7.99
N ASN A 109 2.86 11.93 7.52
CA ASN A 109 4.03 12.01 8.40
C ASN A 109 3.87 13.09 9.47
N TYR A 110 3.33 14.26 9.11
CA TYR A 110 3.05 15.31 10.08
C TYR A 110 2.10 14.81 11.21
N LEU A 111 1.00 14.18 10.83
CA LEU A 111 0.04 13.65 11.78
C LEU A 111 0.59 12.44 12.55
N TYR A 112 1.50 11.68 11.95
CA TYR A 112 2.21 10.59 12.61
C TYR A 112 3.08 11.09 13.76
N GLU A 113 3.85 12.15 13.53
CA GLU A 113 4.68 12.78 14.57
C GLU A 113 3.83 13.34 15.72
N GLU A 114 2.61 13.81 15.42
CA GLU A 114 1.63 14.25 16.43
C GLU A 114 0.93 13.09 17.17
N GLY A 115 1.24 11.84 16.82
CA GLY A 115 0.68 10.65 17.48
C GLY A 115 -0.76 10.30 17.09
N LEU A 116 -1.25 10.77 15.95
CA LEU A 116 -2.64 10.59 15.51
C LEU A 116 -2.91 9.26 14.79
N GLY A 117 -2.07 8.25 14.93
CA GLY A 117 -2.32 6.91 14.41
C GLY A 117 -2.37 6.83 12.88
N THR A 118 -1.64 7.70 12.20
CA THR A 118 -1.45 7.64 10.75
C THR A 118 -0.27 6.76 10.37
N GLN A 119 -0.13 6.45 9.09
CA GLN A 119 0.96 5.64 8.55
C GLN A 119 2.20 6.50 8.34
N TYR A 120 3.37 5.97 8.69
CA TYR A 120 4.65 6.56 8.30
C TYR A 120 4.90 6.35 6.80
N ASN A 121 5.43 7.36 6.12
CA ASN A 121 5.63 7.37 4.68
C ASN A 121 7.05 7.76 4.32
N VAL A 122 7.62 7.04 3.36
CA VAL A 122 8.94 7.34 2.79
C VAL A 122 8.78 7.53 1.28
N PRO A 123 9.26 8.66 0.71
CA PRO A 123 9.30 8.81 -0.73
C PRO A 123 10.34 7.88 -1.33
N VAL A 124 9.94 7.16 -2.37
CA VAL A 124 10.81 6.23 -3.09
C VAL A 124 10.70 6.43 -4.58
N VAL A 125 11.77 6.16 -5.30
CA VAL A 125 11.76 6.05 -6.76
C VAL A 125 11.57 4.59 -7.10
N LEU A 126 10.52 4.29 -7.84
CA LEU A 126 10.20 2.93 -8.27
C LEU A 126 10.76 2.64 -9.64
N TYR A 127 11.47 1.53 -9.75
CA TYR A 127 11.85 0.90 -11.00
C TYR A 127 11.20 -0.48 -11.07
N LEU A 128 10.66 -0.85 -12.23
CA LEU A 128 10.17 -2.19 -12.53
C LEU A 128 10.94 -2.71 -13.74
N GLU A 129 11.64 -3.83 -13.59
CA GLU A 129 12.48 -4.41 -14.66
C GLU A 129 13.44 -3.37 -15.28
N ASP A 130 14.13 -2.61 -14.42
CA ASP A 130 15.06 -1.53 -14.78
C ASP A 130 14.41 -0.30 -15.47
N GLU A 131 13.10 -0.28 -15.65
CA GLU A 131 12.38 0.87 -16.16
C GLU A 131 11.93 1.79 -15.02
N TYR A 132 12.14 3.10 -15.20
CA TYR A 132 11.67 4.12 -14.26
C TYR A 132 10.13 4.23 -14.31
N TRP A 133 9.50 4.00 -13.16
CA TRP A 133 8.04 4.05 -13.03
C TRP A 133 7.51 5.29 -12.32
N GLY A 134 8.34 6.02 -11.61
CA GLY A 134 7.95 7.27 -10.97
C GLY A 134 8.31 7.36 -9.50
N ILE A 135 7.80 8.41 -8.87
CA ILE A 135 7.96 8.65 -7.43
C ILE A 135 6.71 8.15 -6.72
N TYR A 136 6.93 7.30 -5.74
CA TYR A 136 5.89 6.70 -4.90
C TYR A 136 6.11 7.04 -3.43
N CYS A 137 5.08 6.88 -2.62
CA CYS A 137 5.20 6.80 -1.17
C CYS A 137 5.17 5.33 -0.76
N ALA A 138 6.28 4.83 -0.24
CA ALA A 138 6.26 3.58 0.51
C ALA A 138 5.66 3.82 1.88
N ARG A 139 4.74 2.98 2.32
CA ARG A 139 4.08 3.10 3.62
C ARG A 139 3.57 1.78 4.15
N GLU A 140 3.34 1.72 5.46
CA GLU A 140 2.68 0.59 6.09
C GLU A 140 1.31 0.33 5.49
N ARG A 141 0.86 -0.90 5.54
CA ARG A 141 -0.55 -1.24 5.27
C ARG A 141 -1.36 -1.08 6.55
N LYS A 142 -2.57 -0.56 6.42
CA LYS A 142 -3.55 -0.51 7.53
C LYS A 142 -4.20 -1.89 7.65
N ASN A 143 -3.57 -2.75 8.40
CA ASN A 143 -4.01 -4.10 8.73
C ASN A 143 -3.94 -4.33 10.25
N GLU A 144 -4.28 -5.51 10.70
CA GLU A 144 -4.24 -5.89 12.12
C GLU A 144 -2.84 -5.71 12.71
N SER A 145 -1.80 -6.04 11.95
CA SER A 145 -0.40 -5.86 12.38
C SER A 145 -0.04 -4.39 12.59
N PHE A 146 -0.55 -3.49 11.76
CA PHE A 146 -0.38 -2.04 11.93
C PHE A 146 -1.01 -1.56 13.25
N ILE A 147 -2.26 -1.95 13.51
CA ILE A 147 -2.96 -1.58 14.75
C ILE A 147 -2.26 -2.17 15.97
N ALA A 148 -1.88 -3.44 15.91
CA ALA A 148 -1.16 -4.12 16.99
C ALA A 148 0.13 -3.38 17.37
N ARG A 149 0.94 -2.97 16.38
CA ARG A 149 2.16 -2.19 16.62
C ARG A 149 1.89 -0.78 17.13
N GLN A 150 0.86 -0.13 16.59
CA GLN A 150 0.54 1.26 16.92
C GLN A 150 0.06 1.42 18.37
N TYR A 151 -0.69 0.45 18.87
CA TYR A 151 -1.33 0.51 20.18
C TYR A 151 -0.78 -0.49 21.19
N ASP A 152 0.27 -1.22 20.85
CA ASP A 152 0.91 -2.24 21.70
C ASP A 152 -0.09 -3.28 22.22
N VAL A 153 -0.90 -3.81 21.31
CA VAL A 153 -1.89 -4.85 21.57
C VAL A 153 -1.57 -6.12 20.80
N ASP A 154 -2.09 -7.25 21.27
CA ASP A 154 -1.94 -8.52 20.56
C ASP A 154 -2.69 -8.46 19.21
N ARG A 155 -1.99 -8.82 18.12
CA ARG A 155 -2.55 -8.88 16.78
C ARG A 155 -3.82 -9.74 16.70
N ASP A 156 -3.83 -10.88 17.39
CA ASP A 156 -4.95 -11.82 17.37
C ASP A 156 -6.19 -11.27 18.11
N SER A 157 -6.01 -10.15 18.85
CA SER A 157 -7.09 -9.41 19.51
C SER A 157 -7.63 -8.25 18.67
N VAL A 158 -7.10 -8.04 17.46
CA VAL A 158 -7.50 -6.95 16.56
C VAL A 158 -8.41 -7.48 15.47
N GLU A 159 -9.56 -6.85 15.32
CA GLU A 159 -10.47 -7.07 14.19
C GLU A 159 -10.62 -5.77 13.39
N LEU A 160 -10.40 -5.82 12.08
CA LEU A 160 -10.58 -4.69 11.18
C LEU A 160 -11.81 -4.90 10.31
N TYR A 161 -12.73 -3.97 10.41
CA TYR A 161 -13.92 -3.95 9.56
C TYR A 161 -13.73 -2.91 8.46
N HIS A 162 -13.77 -3.34 7.21
CA HIS A 162 -13.88 -2.42 6.10
C HIS A 162 -15.30 -1.85 6.04
N TYR A 163 -15.44 -0.60 5.60
CA TYR A 163 -16.74 -0.01 5.36
C TYR A 163 -17.49 -0.80 4.28
N ASP A 164 -18.32 -1.71 4.74
CA ASP A 164 -19.29 -2.45 3.93
C ASP A 164 -20.67 -2.11 4.49
N ALA A 165 -21.57 -1.66 3.63
CA ALA A 165 -22.93 -1.27 4.03
C ALA A 165 -23.68 -2.44 4.68
N GLN A 166 -23.39 -3.68 4.28
CA GLN A 166 -24.01 -4.87 4.86
C GLN A 166 -23.51 -5.12 6.28
N ILE A 167 -22.19 -5.05 6.50
CA ILE A 167 -21.59 -5.21 7.84
C ILE A 167 -22.16 -4.19 8.81
N ILE A 168 -22.30 -2.93 8.38
CA ILE A 168 -22.89 -1.88 9.22
C ILE A 168 -24.37 -2.17 9.53
N ALA A 169 -25.12 -2.66 8.54
CA ALA A 169 -26.52 -3.03 8.76
C ALA A 169 -26.65 -4.18 9.76
N ASP A 170 -25.80 -5.19 9.66
CA ASP A 170 -25.77 -6.35 10.55
C ASP A 170 -25.39 -5.95 11.99
N LEU A 171 -24.34 -5.14 12.15
CA LEU A 171 -23.95 -4.58 13.46
C LEU A 171 -25.04 -3.72 14.08
N ASN A 172 -25.76 -2.91 13.30
CA ASN A 172 -26.88 -2.13 13.80
C ASN A 172 -28.04 -3.02 14.26
N GLN A 173 -28.32 -4.13 13.57
CA GLN A 173 -29.34 -5.09 14.02
C GLN A 173 -28.96 -5.78 15.31
N GLU A 174 -27.69 -6.15 15.46
CA GLU A 174 -27.20 -6.77 16.68
C GLU A 174 -27.28 -5.81 17.88
N LEU A 175 -26.87 -4.55 17.71
CA LEU A 175 -26.99 -3.50 18.74
C LEU A 175 -28.43 -3.19 19.14
N LEU A 176 -29.38 -3.29 18.21
CA LEU A 176 -30.82 -3.08 18.50
C LEU A 176 -31.49 -4.28 19.18
N SER A 177 -30.80 -5.42 19.21
CA SER A 177 -31.28 -6.65 19.87
C SER A 177 -30.82 -6.80 21.32
N LEU A 178 -29.96 -5.91 21.81
CA LEU A 178 -29.45 -5.83 23.18
C LEU A 178 -30.34 -4.90 24.03
#